data_0b5c29d5cdbf1cd82cc107ac5ad9e430
#
_entry.id   0b5c29d5cdbf1cd82cc107ac5ad9e430
#
_cell.length_a   1.000
_cell.length_b   1.000
_cell.length_c   1.000
_cell.angle_alpha   90.00
_cell.angle_beta   90.00
_cell.angle_gamma   90.00
#
_symmetry.space_group_name_H-M   'P 1'
#
loop_
_entity.id
_entity.type
_entity.pdbx_description
1 polymer ?
#
loop_
_entity_poly.entity_id
_entity_poly.type
_entity_poly.pdbx_seq_one_letter_code
_entity_poly.pdbx_strand_id
1 'polypeptide(L)'
;MIDQTTTASQPRKLYPYQEQAVANIFNKLAELPPNANLLFQLPTGGGKTIIFSEIARRYIQQHNRKVLILTHRIELGKQTSDVLNELGISNKIISSEVKQLPQQSHYQSFTALVETLNNRLQDNDKFLEDIGLVIVDEAHNNSFRKIFHYFENVTILGVTATPLSSNKKLPLYQTYHSLIVGESISDLIGQGFLCEGQTFSYDVNLSSLRVGNNGEFTVGSHEMLYTQAMMQGKLIEAYEELGKGKKTLIFNAGILTSRVVYETFKQKGYPVRHLDSTFSERERVETLEWFRNTKDGVLSSVSILTTGFDEPEVETIILNRATKSLTLYHQMIGRGSRVLPNKKTFNIVDLGNNSRRFNLWQYPIDWKHVFVAPHLYLEHRYKDEWNYELENDYDMPPEIKERFLNSSAQAFIVRERYMLALRKGLKTQTVLDDSLEDHFARIKDNAADFSEAIELFNLLSEEMKYRITQYGKCINSTKNHTDYQCQVYASKLRRRIMNFFAE
;
A
#
# COMPACT_ATOMS: atom_id res chain seq x y z
N MET A 1 -39.47 -26.03 -25.68
CA MET A 1 -38.81 -24.77 -26.06
C MET A 1 -38.95 -23.81 -24.89
N ILE A 2 -37.95 -23.73 -24.06
CA ILE A 2 -37.87 -22.75 -22.97
C ILE A 2 -36.82 -21.76 -23.44
N ASP A 3 -37.30 -20.56 -23.72
CA ASP A 3 -36.51 -19.43 -24.21
C ASP A 3 -35.60 -18.92 -23.07
N GLN A 4 -34.30 -19.25 -23.15
CA GLN A 4 -33.30 -18.67 -22.29
C GLN A 4 -32.86 -17.33 -22.88
N THR A 5 -33.67 -16.30 -22.66
CA THR A 5 -33.20 -14.91 -22.84
C THR A 5 -32.14 -14.61 -21.76
N THR A 6 -30.89 -14.78 -22.13
CA THR A 6 -29.73 -14.28 -21.39
C THR A 6 -29.85 -12.75 -21.36
N THR A 7 -30.33 -12.20 -20.26
CA THR A 7 -30.23 -10.76 -19.98
C THR A 7 -28.74 -10.39 -19.96
N ALA A 8 -28.27 -9.77 -21.03
CA ALA A 8 -26.96 -9.14 -21.07
C ALA A 8 -26.93 -8.08 -19.97
N SER A 9 -26.19 -8.34 -18.92
CA SER A 9 -25.93 -7.36 -17.87
C SER A 9 -25.29 -6.13 -18.52
N GLN A 10 -25.81 -4.92 -18.22
CA GLN A 10 -25.18 -3.69 -18.68
C GLN A 10 -23.72 -3.66 -18.24
N PRO A 11 -22.77 -3.29 -19.11
CA PRO A 11 -21.37 -3.25 -18.76
C PRO A 11 -21.17 -2.35 -17.52
N ARG A 12 -20.43 -2.85 -16.54
CA ARG A 12 -20.13 -2.15 -15.29
C ARG A 12 -19.51 -0.79 -15.59
N LYS A 13 -20.17 0.30 -15.20
CA LYS A 13 -19.66 1.65 -15.41
C LYS A 13 -18.45 1.90 -14.51
N LEU A 14 -17.33 2.36 -15.09
CA LEU A 14 -16.17 2.77 -14.34
C LEU A 14 -16.45 3.99 -13.46
N TYR A 15 -15.82 4.05 -12.30
CA TYR A 15 -15.77 5.27 -11.51
C TYR A 15 -14.89 6.33 -12.21
N PRO A 16 -15.10 7.64 -11.95
CA PRO A 16 -14.34 8.70 -12.61
C PRO A 16 -12.81 8.53 -12.52
N TYR A 17 -12.29 8.18 -11.35
CA TYR A 17 -10.85 7.95 -11.16
C TYR A 17 -10.34 6.71 -11.93
N GLN A 18 -11.18 5.68 -12.12
CA GLN A 18 -10.82 4.49 -12.91
C GLN A 18 -10.75 4.85 -14.39
N GLU A 19 -11.72 5.62 -14.89
CA GLU A 19 -11.71 6.11 -16.27
C GLU A 19 -10.47 6.98 -16.53
N GLN A 20 -10.15 7.89 -15.61
CA GLN A 20 -8.95 8.72 -15.70
C GLN A 20 -7.66 7.88 -15.67
N ALA A 21 -7.60 6.84 -14.84
CA ALA A 21 -6.47 5.92 -14.79
C ALA A 21 -6.28 5.18 -16.11
N VAL A 22 -7.37 4.68 -16.72
CA VAL A 22 -7.33 4.04 -18.05
C VAL A 22 -6.81 5.00 -19.10
N ALA A 23 -7.34 6.24 -19.16
CA ALA A 23 -6.89 7.25 -20.08
C ALA A 23 -5.39 7.60 -19.93
N ASN A 24 -4.95 7.79 -18.67
CA ASN A 24 -3.54 8.09 -18.37
C ASN A 24 -2.61 6.95 -18.80
N ILE A 25 -3.04 5.68 -18.63
CA ILE A 25 -2.25 4.52 -19.05
C ILE A 25 -2.13 4.47 -20.57
N PHE A 26 -3.23 4.65 -21.33
CA PHE A 26 -3.16 4.67 -22.81
C PHE A 26 -2.32 5.83 -23.33
N ASN A 27 -2.47 7.03 -22.77
CA ASN A 27 -1.66 8.19 -23.15
C ASN A 27 -0.17 7.89 -22.89
N LYS A 28 0.15 7.32 -21.74
CA LYS A 28 1.54 6.98 -21.40
C LYS A 28 2.12 5.89 -22.30
N LEU A 29 1.33 4.87 -22.62
CA LEU A 29 1.75 3.82 -23.57
C LEU A 29 2.03 4.39 -24.98
N ALA A 30 1.29 5.40 -25.42
CA ALA A 30 1.52 6.08 -26.71
C ALA A 30 2.78 6.96 -26.71
N GLU A 31 3.18 7.50 -25.56
CA GLU A 31 4.39 8.32 -25.41
C GLU A 31 5.68 7.49 -25.28
N LEU A 32 5.57 6.27 -24.75
CA LEU A 32 6.72 5.43 -24.49
C LEU A 32 7.29 4.84 -25.80
N PRO A 33 8.62 4.60 -25.84
CA PRO A 33 9.21 3.85 -26.93
C PRO A 33 8.55 2.48 -27.11
N PRO A 34 8.53 1.91 -28.31
CA PRO A 34 8.10 0.53 -28.53
C PRO A 34 8.80 -0.42 -27.54
N ASN A 35 8.06 -1.38 -26.99
CA ASN A 35 8.54 -2.38 -26.02
C ASN A 35 8.96 -1.82 -24.65
N ALA A 36 8.68 -0.55 -24.34
CA ALA A 36 8.88 -0.01 -23.01
C ALA A 36 7.80 -0.52 -22.05
N ASN A 37 8.22 -1.00 -20.90
CA ASN A 37 7.33 -1.53 -19.87
C ASN A 37 6.85 -0.40 -18.94
N LEU A 38 5.56 -0.41 -18.64
CA LEU A 38 4.88 0.56 -17.78
C LEU A 38 4.42 -0.10 -16.50
N LEU A 39 4.59 0.56 -15.35
CA LEU A 39 4.04 0.15 -14.08
C LEU A 39 2.90 1.10 -13.67
N PHE A 40 1.79 0.53 -13.24
CA PHE A 40 0.67 1.27 -12.66
C PHE A 40 0.49 0.90 -11.19
N GLN A 41 0.48 1.89 -10.32
CA GLN A 41 0.21 1.73 -8.90
C GLN A 41 -1.20 2.20 -8.57
N LEU A 42 -1.95 1.35 -7.84
CA LEU A 42 -3.23 1.72 -7.23
C LEU A 42 -3.44 0.89 -5.95
N PRO A 43 -3.91 1.48 -4.84
CA PRO A 43 -4.08 0.78 -3.57
C PRO A 43 -4.90 -0.51 -3.67
N THR A 44 -4.68 -1.41 -2.70
CA THR A 44 -5.56 -2.57 -2.51
C THR A 44 -6.98 -2.06 -2.22
N GLY A 45 -7.96 -2.61 -2.93
CA GLY A 45 -9.34 -2.11 -2.84
C GLY A 45 -9.73 -1.08 -3.90
N GLY A 46 -8.77 -0.43 -4.58
CA GLY A 46 -9.02 0.58 -5.59
C GLY A 46 -9.51 0.05 -6.95
N GLY A 47 -9.78 -1.25 -7.11
CA GLY A 47 -10.35 -1.81 -8.33
C GLY A 47 -9.35 -2.06 -9.46
N LYS A 48 -8.09 -2.42 -9.14
CA LYS A 48 -7.06 -2.76 -10.15
C LYS A 48 -7.54 -3.74 -11.21
N THR A 49 -8.23 -4.82 -10.80
CA THR A 49 -8.75 -5.85 -11.73
C THR A 49 -9.73 -5.25 -12.74
N ILE A 50 -10.61 -4.36 -12.32
CA ILE A 50 -11.56 -3.68 -13.21
C ILE A 50 -10.82 -2.80 -14.21
N ILE A 51 -9.84 -2.00 -13.75
CA ILE A 51 -9.06 -1.09 -14.61
C ILE A 51 -8.28 -1.87 -15.66
N PHE A 52 -7.52 -2.89 -15.28
CA PHE A 52 -6.71 -3.60 -16.27
C PHE A 52 -7.56 -4.50 -17.19
N SER A 53 -8.70 -5.00 -16.75
CA SER A 53 -9.64 -5.71 -17.64
C SER A 53 -10.27 -4.77 -18.66
N GLU A 54 -10.59 -3.53 -18.28
CA GLU A 54 -11.06 -2.50 -19.21
C GLU A 54 -9.95 -2.07 -20.19
N ILE A 55 -8.69 -1.99 -19.73
CA ILE A 55 -7.53 -1.77 -20.60
C ILE A 55 -7.43 -2.91 -21.63
N ALA A 56 -7.55 -4.16 -21.19
CA ALA A 56 -7.53 -5.31 -22.10
C ALA A 56 -8.66 -5.20 -23.13
N ARG A 57 -9.88 -4.86 -22.74
CA ARG A 57 -11.02 -4.68 -23.63
C ARG A 57 -10.75 -3.61 -24.70
N ARG A 58 -10.35 -2.40 -24.28
CA ARG A 58 -10.07 -1.28 -25.21
C ARG A 58 -8.89 -1.60 -26.11
N TYR A 59 -7.84 -2.21 -25.59
CA TYR A 59 -6.68 -2.61 -26.38
C TYR A 59 -7.04 -3.60 -27.50
N ILE A 60 -7.83 -4.65 -27.19
CA ILE A 60 -8.30 -5.63 -28.16
C ILE A 60 -9.13 -4.94 -29.25
N GLN A 61 -10.03 -4.03 -28.88
CA GLN A 61 -10.87 -3.29 -29.81
C GLN A 61 -10.07 -2.35 -30.73
N GLN A 62 -9.04 -1.69 -30.21
CA GLN A 62 -8.24 -0.71 -30.94
C GLN A 62 -7.20 -1.36 -31.86
N HIS A 63 -6.57 -2.44 -31.40
CA HIS A 63 -5.41 -3.03 -32.08
C HIS A 63 -5.70 -4.37 -32.76
N ASN A 64 -6.87 -4.95 -32.54
CA ASN A 64 -7.23 -6.30 -33.02
C ASN A 64 -6.15 -7.36 -32.70
N ARG A 65 -5.49 -7.23 -31.55
CA ARG A 65 -4.48 -8.16 -31.02
C ARG A 65 -4.92 -8.68 -29.67
N LYS A 66 -4.41 -9.83 -29.28
CA LYS A 66 -4.77 -10.51 -28.04
C LYS A 66 -4.02 -9.94 -26.83
N VAL A 67 -4.61 -10.14 -25.66
CA VAL A 67 -4.03 -9.74 -24.37
C VAL A 67 -3.76 -10.96 -23.52
N LEU A 68 -2.55 -11.01 -22.95
CA LEU A 68 -2.16 -12.02 -21.97
C LEU A 68 -2.09 -11.38 -20.58
N ILE A 69 -2.82 -11.94 -19.61
CA ILE A 69 -2.78 -11.48 -18.22
C ILE A 69 -2.04 -12.52 -17.39
N LEU A 70 -0.97 -12.12 -16.72
CA LEU A 70 -0.16 -12.97 -15.87
C LEU A 70 -0.53 -12.78 -14.41
N THR A 71 -0.75 -13.86 -13.72
CA THR A 71 -1.00 -13.89 -12.27
C THR A 71 -0.22 -15.03 -11.60
N HIS A 72 -0.04 -14.95 -10.29
CA HIS A 72 0.67 -15.97 -9.53
C HIS A 72 -0.27 -16.88 -8.71
N ARG A 73 -1.58 -16.61 -8.71
CA ARG A 73 -2.60 -17.38 -7.97
C ARG A 73 -3.83 -17.68 -8.83
N ILE A 74 -4.35 -18.87 -8.69
CA ILE A 74 -5.51 -19.32 -9.47
C ILE A 74 -6.78 -18.52 -9.14
N GLU A 75 -6.94 -18.08 -7.88
CA GLU A 75 -8.10 -17.31 -7.46
C GLU A 75 -8.14 -15.93 -8.14
N LEU A 76 -6.97 -15.29 -8.26
CA LEU A 76 -6.85 -14.03 -9.02
C LEU A 76 -7.15 -14.27 -10.50
N GLY A 77 -6.69 -15.39 -11.04
CA GLY A 77 -6.98 -15.78 -12.42
C GLY A 77 -8.48 -16.01 -12.66
N LYS A 78 -9.17 -16.70 -11.76
CA LYS A 78 -10.62 -16.89 -11.83
C LYS A 78 -11.36 -15.55 -11.74
N GLN A 79 -11.03 -14.71 -10.75
CA GLN A 79 -11.64 -13.38 -10.61
C GLN A 79 -11.43 -12.49 -11.85
N THR A 80 -10.24 -12.51 -12.42
CA THR A 80 -9.94 -11.76 -13.66
C THR A 80 -10.76 -12.30 -14.83
N SER A 81 -10.85 -13.62 -14.98
CA SER A 81 -11.64 -14.27 -16.03
C SER A 81 -13.12 -13.90 -15.94
N ASP A 82 -13.69 -13.86 -14.73
CA ASP A 82 -15.08 -13.46 -14.50
C ASP A 82 -15.34 -12.02 -14.96
N VAL A 83 -14.44 -11.09 -14.59
CA VAL A 83 -14.55 -9.69 -15.03
C VAL A 83 -14.43 -9.55 -16.56
N LEU A 84 -13.52 -10.31 -17.19
CA LEU A 84 -13.38 -10.29 -18.65
C LEU A 84 -14.65 -10.82 -19.34
N ASN A 85 -15.25 -11.88 -18.80
CA ASN A 85 -16.53 -12.41 -19.30
C ASN A 85 -17.67 -11.38 -19.15
N GLU A 86 -17.77 -10.67 -18.01
CA GLU A 86 -18.72 -9.57 -17.82
C GLU A 86 -18.53 -8.45 -18.85
N LEU A 87 -17.31 -8.21 -19.31
CA LEU A 87 -16.95 -7.23 -20.34
C LEU A 87 -17.13 -7.77 -21.77
N GLY A 88 -17.60 -8.99 -21.94
CA GLY A 88 -17.83 -9.63 -23.24
C GLY A 88 -16.57 -10.08 -23.96
N ILE A 89 -15.45 -10.28 -23.24
CA ILE A 89 -14.17 -10.74 -23.78
C ILE A 89 -14.08 -12.25 -23.62
N SER A 90 -14.01 -12.97 -24.74
CA SER A 90 -13.73 -14.41 -24.70
C SER A 90 -12.33 -14.66 -24.15
N ASN A 91 -12.24 -15.39 -23.04
CA ASN A 91 -10.96 -15.62 -22.38
C ASN A 91 -10.78 -17.08 -21.94
N LYS A 92 -9.52 -17.48 -21.70
CA LYS A 92 -9.17 -18.80 -21.21
C LYS A 92 -8.13 -18.73 -20.11
N ILE A 93 -8.41 -19.43 -19.01
CA ILE A 93 -7.43 -19.60 -17.93
C ILE A 93 -6.44 -20.70 -18.29
N ILE A 94 -5.14 -20.41 -18.15
CA ILE A 94 -4.02 -21.35 -18.31
C ILE A 94 -3.49 -21.67 -16.92
N SER A 95 -3.98 -22.78 -16.36
CA SER A 95 -3.59 -23.30 -15.04
C SER A 95 -2.92 -24.68 -15.18
N SER A 96 -2.52 -25.27 -14.07
CA SER A 96 -1.95 -26.64 -14.02
C SER A 96 -2.85 -27.73 -14.62
N GLU A 97 -4.17 -27.51 -14.62
CA GLU A 97 -5.16 -28.40 -15.21
C GLU A 97 -5.10 -28.41 -16.75
N VAL A 98 -4.57 -27.36 -17.36
CA VAL A 98 -4.44 -27.23 -18.81
C VAL A 98 -3.15 -27.91 -19.26
N LYS A 99 -3.25 -29.09 -19.84
CA LYS A 99 -2.08 -29.89 -20.27
C LYS A 99 -1.39 -29.31 -21.52
N GLN A 100 -2.14 -28.69 -22.42
CA GLN A 100 -1.65 -28.08 -23.65
C GLN A 100 -2.16 -26.65 -23.78
N LEU A 101 -1.38 -25.77 -24.41
CA LEU A 101 -1.83 -24.41 -24.67
C LEU A 101 -3.08 -24.42 -25.55
N PRO A 102 -4.10 -23.58 -25.26
CA PRO A 102 -5.35 -23.57 -26.02
C PRO A 102 -5.16 -23.02 -27.43
N GLN A 103 -6.05 -23.41 -28.34
CA GLN A 103 -6.06 -22.84 -29.69
C GLN A 103 -6.42 -21.34 -29.59
N GLN A 104 -5.60 -20.50 -30.18
CA GLN A 104 -5.75 -19.05 -30.08
C GLN A 104 -6.98 -18.50 -30.76
N SER A 105 -7.45 -19.14 -31.85
CA SER A 105 -8.56 -18.66 -32.65
C SER A 105 -9.88 -18.45 -31.89
N HIS A 106 -10.07 -19.12 -30.79
CA HIS A 106 -11.31 -19.08 -30.00
C HIS A 106 -11.33 -18.01 -28.92
N TYR A 107 -10.19 -17.38 -28.61
CA TYR A 107 -10.07 -16.48 -27.46
C TYR A 107 -9.41 -15.17 -27.83
N GLN A 108 -9.91 -14.07 -27.21
CA GLN A 108 -9.36 -12.72 -27.34
C GLN A 108 -8.33 -12.43 -26.25
N SER A 109 -8.42 -13.11 -25.12
CA SER A 109 -7.46 -12.97 -24.04
C SER A 109 -7.17 -14.30 -23.33
N PHE A 110 -6.05 -14.31 -22.61
CA PHE A 110 -5.61 -15.44 -21.79
C PHE A 110 -5.23 -14.92 -20.41
N THR A 111 -5.68 -15.64 -19.37
CA THR A 111 -5.23 -15.41 -18.01
C THR A 111 -4.40 -16.61 -17.58
N ALA A 112 -3.11 -16.38 -17.31
CA ALA A 112 -2.16 -17.48 -17.10
C ALA A 112 -1.46 -17.42 -15.74
N LEU A 113 -1.35 -18.59 -15.10
CA LEU A 113 -0.43 -18.76 -13.99
C LEU A 113 1.01 -18.77 -14.52
N VAL A 114 1.85 -17.87 -14.01
CA VAL A 114 3.21 -17.64 -14.51
C VAL A 114 4.04 -18.94 -14.57
N GLU A 115 3.97 -19.77 -13.54
CA GLU A 115 4.73 -21.04 -13.50
C GLU A 115 4.26 -22.01 -14.58
N THR A 116 2.95 -22.15 -14.74
CA THR A 116 2.36 -23.02 -15.75
C THR A 116 2.70 -22.56 -17.15
N LEU A 117 2.52 -21.27 -17.43
CA LEU A 117 2.81 -20.70 -18.74
C LEU A 117 4.30 -20.84 -19.09
N ASN A 118 5.20 -20.50 -18.17
CA ASN A 118 6.64 -20.63 -18.40
C ASN A 118 7.04 -22.06 -18.79
N ASN A 119 6.48 -23.06 -18.14
CA ASN A 119 6.76 -24.47 -18.48
C ASN A 119 6.18 -24.88 -19.84
N ARG A 120 5.03 -24.29 -20.25
CA ARG A 120 4.40 -24.61 -21.54
C ARG A 120 5.04 -23.89 -22.75
N LEU A 121 5.60 -22.72 -22.51
CA LEU A 121 6.28 -21.97 -23.57
C LEU A 121 7.61 -22.59 -23.99
N GLN A 122 8.24 -23.39 -23.15
CA GLN A 122 9.45 -24.14 -23.51
C GLN A 122 9.22 -25.04 -24.73
N ASP A 123 8.01 -25.57 -24.88
CA ASP A 123 7.64 -26.47 -25.98
C ASP A 123 6.91 -25.75 -27.14
N ASN A 124 6.38 -24.56 -26.91
CA ASN A 124 5.55 -23.83 -27.88
C ASN A 124 5.54 -22.31 -27.63
N ASP A 125 6.57 -21.63 -28.08
CA ASP A 125 6.70 -20.17 -28.02
C ASP A 125 5.84 -19.43 -29.05
N LYS A 126 5.46 -20.11 -30.15
CA LYS A 126 4.56 -19.57 -31.20
C LYS A 126 3.18 -19.15 -30.63
N PHE A 127 2.83 -19.67 -29.47
CA PHE A 127 1.62 -19.24 -28.75
C PHE A 127 1.59 -17.72 -28.50
N LEU A 128 2.73 -17.04 -28.49
CA LEU A 128 2.83 -15.63 -28.19
C LEU A 128 2.73 -14.70 -29.42
N GLU A 129 2.75 -15.21 -30.66
CA GLU A 129 2.85 -14.41 -31.90
C GLU A 129 1.71 -13.38 -32.03
N ASP A 130 0.47 -13.69 -31.58
CA ASP A 130 -0.69 -12.80 -31.63
C ASP A 130 -0.86 -11.92 -30.39
N ILE A 131 -0.04 -12.12 -29.37
CA ILE A 131 -0.14 -11.31 -28.14
C ILE A 131 0.43 -9.92 -28.41
N GLY A 132 -0.38 -8.90 -28.14
CA GLY A 132 0.02 -7.49 -28.34
C GLY A 132 0.28 -6.74 -27.05
N LEU A 133 -0.30 -7.19 -25.94
CA LEU A 133 -0.13 -6.60 -24.63
C LEU A 133 -0.05 -7.70 -23.58
N VAL A 134 0.91 -7.59 -22.67
CA VAL A 134 1.00 -8.43 -21.46
C VAL A 134 0.67 -7.57 -20.25
N ILE A 135 -0.30 -8.00 -19.44
CA ILE A 135 -0.64 -7.37 -18.17
C ILE A 135 -0.16 -8.27 -17.04
N VAL A 136 0.55 -7.71 -16.07
CA VAL A 136 1.08 -8.46 -14.92
C VAL A 136 0.40 -7.97 -13.66
N ASP A 137 -0.47 -8.79 -13.09
CA ASP A 137 -1.12 -8.48 -11.80
C ASP A 137 -0.18 -8.80 -10.63
N GLU A 138 -0.20 -7.95 -9.60
CA GLU A 138 0.74 -7.96 -8.46
C GLU A 138 2.22 -7.96 -8.92
N ALA A 139 2.54 -7.03 -9.82
CA ALA A 139 3.82 -6.90 -10.51
C ALA A 139 5.05 -6.71 -9.58
N HIS A 140 4.84 -6.45 -8.30
CA HIS A 140 5.91 -6.44 -7.29
C HIS A 140 6.53 -7.81 -7.03
N ASN A 141 5.86 -8.89 -7.46
CA ASN A 141 6.35 -10.25 -7.31
C ASN A 141 7.39 -10.57 -8.41
N ASN A 142 8.61 -10.91 -8.01
CA ASN A 142 9.71 -11.19 -8.94
C ASN A 142 9.59 -12.51 -9.71
N SER A 143 8.65 -13.40 -9.39
CA SER A 143 8.44 -14.65 -10.11
C SER A 143 8.12 -14.44 -11.60
N PHE A 144 7.56 -13.26 -11.95
CA PHE A 144 7.24 -12.94 -13.35
C PHE A 144 8.47 -12.69 -14.23
N ARG A 145 9.62 -12.27 -13.66
CA ARG A 145 10.81 -11.91 -14.45
C ARG A 145 11.36 -13.05 -15.30
N LYS A 146 11.18 -14.28 -14.84
CA LYS A 146 11.66 -15.48 -15.54
C LYS A 146 11.00 -15.72 -16.90
N ILE A 147 9.81 -15.14 -17.12
CA ILE A 147 9.07 -15.31 -18.39
C ILE A 147 9.23 -14.08 -19.31
N PHE A 148 9.80 -12.98 -18.83
CA PHE A 148 9.85 -11.73 -19.61
C PHE A 148 10.72 -11.81 -20.86
N HIS A 149 11.68 -12.72 -20.92
CA HIS A 149 12.48 -12.95 -22.10
C HIS A 149 11.67 -13.44 -23.32
N TYR A 150 10.46 -13.98 -23.11
CA TYR A 150 9.55 -14.31 -24.21
C TYR A 150 8.81 -13.08 -24.78
N PHE A 151 8.87 -11.91 -24.12
CA PHE A 151 8.09 -10.72 -24.45
C PHE A 151 8.95 -9.56 -24.93
N GLU A 152 10.10 -9.82 -25.56
CA GLU A 152 11.03 -8.76 -26.00
C GLU A 152 10.39 -7.72 -26.97
N ASN A 153 9.37 -8.15 -27.71
CA ASN A 153 8.67 -7.31 -28.70
C ASN A 153 7.23 -6.98 -28.30
N VAL A 154 6.88 -7.12 -27.00
CA VAL A 154 5.53 -6.89 -26.50
C VAL A 154 5.59 -5.96 -25.29
N THR A 155 4.75 -4.95 -25.27
CA THR A 155 4.65 -4.04 -24.12
C THR A 155 4.09 -4.77 -22.90
N ILE A 156 4.72 -4.58 -21.75
CA ILE A 156 4.28 -5.13 -20.48
C ILE A 156 3.71 -3.99 -19.60
N LEU A 157 2.45 -4.14 -19.20
CA LEU A 157 1.80 -3.31 -18.18
C LEU A 157 1.81 -4.04 -16.85
N GLY A 158 2.68 -3.66 -15.93
CA GLY A 158 2.63 -4.15 -14.55
C GLY A 158 1.59 -3.38 -13.73
N VAL A 159 0.83 -4.06 -12.89
CA VAL A 159 -0.14 -3.46 -11.98
C VAL A 159 0.16 -3.92 -10.55
N THR A 160 0.20 -2.99 -9.60
CA THR A 160 0.49 -3.33 -8.20
C THR A 160 -0.09 -2.31 -7.23
N ALA A 161 -0.34 -2.73 -6.00
CA ALA A 161 -0.67 -1.79 -4.92
C ALA A 161 0.57 -1.09 -4.35
N THR A 162 1.70 -1.77 -4.38
CA THR A 162 2.95 -1.29 -3.79
C THR A 162 4.08 -1.52 -4.80
N PRO A 163 4.58 -0.45 -5.45
CA PRO A 163 5.64 -0.55 -6.46
C PRO A 163 7.02 -0.76 -5.80
N LEU A 164 7.09 -1.77 -4.94
CA LEU A 164 8.28 -2.17 -4.19
C LEU A 164 8.54 -3.66 -4.43
N SER A 165 9.67 -3.97 -5.05
CA SER A 165 10.06 -5.34 -5.37
C SER A 165 10.11 -6.25 -4.13
N SER A 166 9.63 -7.46 -4.26
CA SER A 166 9.78 -8.52 -3.24
C SER A 166 11.25 -8.96 -3.06
N ASN A 167 12.12 -8.63 -4.01
CA ASN A 167 13.56 -8.87 -3.95
C ASN A 167 14.33 -7.54 -4.04
N LYS A 168 15.02 -7.15 -2.97
CA LYS A 168 15.80 -5.91 -2.88
C LYS A 168 16.89 -5.79 -3.94
N LYS A 169 17.46 -6.93 -4.41
CA LYS A 169 18.51 -6.94 -5.45
C LYS A 169 17.95 -6.74 -6.87
N LEU A 170 16.64 -6.82 -7.03
CA LEU A 170 15.94 -6.72 -8.31
C LEU A 170 14.85 -5.65 -8.22
N PRO A 171 15.19 -4.36 -8.11
CA PRO A 171 14.22 -3.29 -8.02
C PRO A 171 13.35 -3.19 -9.28
N LEU A 172 12.13 -2.69 -9.15
CA LEU A 172 11.16 -2.66 -10.24
C LEU A 172 11.55 -1.72 -11.37
N TYR A 173 12.29 -0.64 -11.10
CA TYR A 173 12.78 0.29 -12.13
C TYR A 173 13.73 -0.37 -13.16
N GLN A 174 14.31 -1.54 -12.85
CA GLN A 174 15.10 -2.31 -13.82
C GLN A 174 14.23 -3.01 -14.86
N THR A 175 12.95 -3.20 -14.60
CA THR A 175 12.01 -3.90 -15.46
C THR A 175 11.01 -2.94 -16.09
N TYR A 176 10.56 -1.94 -15.34
CA TYR A 176 9.56 -0.97 -15.78
C TYR A 176 10.19 0.40 -15.98
N HIS A 177 10.06 0.95 -17.16
CA HIS A 177 10.68 2.22 -17.56
C HIS A 177 10.00 3.44 -16.95
N SER A 178 8.72 3.32 -16.62
CA SER A 178 7.91 4.41 -16.07
C SER A 178 6.90 3.90 -15.05
N LEU A 179 6.54 4.76 -14.11
CA LEU A 179 5.50 4.52 -13.11
C LEU A 179 4.40 5.58 -13.22
N ILE A 180 3.16 5.12 -13.34
CA ILE A 180 1.96 5.92 -13.09
C ILE A 180 1.49 5.63 -11.68
N VAL A 181 1.33 6.66 -10.87
CA VAL A 181 0.72 6.59 -9.53
C VAL A 181 -0.74 7.02 -9.65
N GLY A 182 -1.65 6.13 -9.27
CA GLY A 182 -3.08 6.41 -9.20
C GLY A 182 -3.48 7.14 -7.91
N GLU A 183 -4.78 7.18 -7.64
CA GLU A 183 -5.34 7.81 -6.44
C GLU A 183 -4.73 7.24 -5.16
N SER A 184 -4.49 8.11 -4.17
CA SER A 184 -4.02 7.68 -2.86
C SER A 184 -5.14 7.02 -2.05
N ILE A 185 -4.76 6.29 -0.98
CA ILE A 185 -5.74 5.71 -0.04
C ILE A 185 -6.61 6.83 0.57
N SER A 186 -6.00 7.94 0.98
CA SER A 186 -6.72 9.09 1.56
C SER A 186 -7.70 9.72 0.56
N ASP A 187 -7.31 9.84 -0.71
CA ASP A 187 -8.20 10.40 -1.74
C ASP A 187 -9.39 9.46 -2.01
N LEU A 188 -9.13 8.15 -2.10
CA LEU A 188 -10.19 7.15 -2.27
C LEU A 188 -11.15 7.08 -1.07
N ILE A 189 -10.66 7.27 0.16
CA ILE A 189 -11.49 7.40 1.36
C ILE A 189 -12.33 8.68 1.27
N GLY A 190 -11.70 9.82 0.97
CA GLY A 190 -12.40 11.11 0.85
C GLY A 190 -13.48 11.13 -0.23
N GLN A 191 -13.29 10.34 -1.30
CA GLN A 191 -14.27 10.16 -2.38
C GLN A 191 -15.31 9.06 -2.08
N GLY A 192 -15.18 8.33 -0.97
CA GLY A 192 -16.11 7.28 -0.55
C GLY A 192 -15.94 5.94 -1.28
N PHE A 193 -14.80 5.69 -1.92
CA PHE A 193 -14.48 4.43 -2.60
C PHE A 193 -13.75 3.41 -1.71
N LEU A 194 -13.16 3.86 -0.60
CA LEU A 194 -12.60 3.01 0.44
C LEU A 194 -13.15 3.41 1.82
N CYS A 195 -13.22 2.44 2.74
CA CYS A 195 -13.53 2.70 4.14
C CYS A 195 -12.31 3.32 4.85
N GLU A 196 -12.57 4.20 5.80
CA GLU A 196 -11.55 4.72 6.69
C GLU A 196 -11.10 3.67 7.71
N GLY A 197 -9.80 3.43 7.82
CA GLY A 197 -9.22 2.51 8.80
C GLY A 197 -8.95 3.19 10.13
N GLN A 198 -9.58 2.73 11.20
CA GLN A 198 -9.34 3.18 12.57
C GLN A 198 -8.29 2.26 13.20
N THR A 199 -7.08 2.78 13.45
CA THR A 199 -5.95 1.98 13.94
C THR A 199 -5.83 2.06 15.46
N PHE A 200 -5.83 0.89 16.10
CA PHE A 200 -5.62 0.69 17.52
C PHE A 200 -4.33 -0.11 17.73
N SER A 201 -3.30 0.55 18.27
CA SER A 201 -1.98 -0.05 18.46
C SER A 201 -1.80 -0.46 19.91
N TYR A 202 -1.39 -1.70 20.12
CA TYR A 202 -1.07 -2.25 21.43
C TYR A 202 0.45 -2.32 21.57
N ASP A 203 0.94 -1.92 22.73
CA ASP A 203 2.36 -2.02 23.03
C ASP A 203 2.78 -3.47 23.22
N VAL A 204 3.60 -3.96 22.30
CA VAL A 204 4.12 -5.34 22.29
C VAL A 204 5.63 -5.32 22.25
N ASN A 205 6.25 -6.03 23.21
CA ASN A 205 7.70 -6.22 23.18
C ASN A 205 8.09 -7.22 22.09
N LEU A 206 8.71 -6.72 21.01
CA LEU A 206 9.14 -7.49 19.84
C LEU A 206 10.63 -7.91 19.91
N SER A 207 11.33 -7.70 21.02
CA SER A 207 12.77 -7.97 21.14
C SER A 207 13.17 -9.44 20.93
N SER A 208 12.25 -10.37 21.10
CA SER A 208 12.45 -11.81 20.85
C SER A 208 12.34 -12.21 19.37
N LEU A 209 11.85 -11.32 18.50
CA LEU A 209 11.73 -11.60 17.08
C LEU A 209 13.10 -11.59 16.40
N ARG A 210 13.35 -12.59 15.55
CA ARG A 210 14.59 -12.74 14.80
C ARG A 210 14.34 -12.50 13.31
N VAL A 211 15.24 -11.77 12.67
CA VAL A 211 15.19 -11.51 11.22
C VAL A 211 15.89 -12.64 10.47
N GLY A 212 15.22 -13.20 9.48
CA GLY A 212 15.76 -14.23 8.60
C GLY A 212 16.56 -13.67 7.41
N ASN A 213 17.15 -14.55 6.62
CA ASN A 213 17.99 -14.18 5.46
C ASN A 213 17.22 -13.41 4.36
N ASN A 214 15.90 -13.55 4.30
CA ASN A 214 15.03 -12.81 3.38
C ASN A 214 14.70 -11.37 3.86
N GLY A 215 15.22 -10.96 5.04
CA GLY A 215 14.97 -9.66 5.63
C GLY A 215 13.63 -9.51 6.34
N GLU A 216 12.82 -10.59 6.44
CA GLU A 216 11.57 -10.64 7.20
C GLU A 216 11.80 -11.36 8.54
N PHE A 217 10.92 -11.16 9.51
CA PHE A 217 10.96 -11.91 10.76
C PHE A 217 10.70 -13.40 10.53
N THR A 218 11.41 -14.28 11.24
CA THR A 218 11.27 -15.73 11.10
C THR A 218 9.94 -16.22 11.68
N VAL A 219 9.31 -17.21 11.04
CA VAL A 219 8.07 -17.84 11.52
C VAL A 219 8.26 -18.40 12.93
N GLY A 220 9.35 -19.11 13.19
CA GLY A 220 9.62 -19.71 14.50
C GLY A 220 9.69 -18.67 15.64
N SER A 221 10.32 -17.48 15.41
CA SER A 221 10.34 -16.43 16.42
C SER A 221 8.94 -15.80 16.65
N HIS A 222 8.11 -15.70 15.62
CA HIS A 222 6.72 -15.29 15.78
C HIS A 222 5.92 -16.31 16.60
N GLU A 223 6.04 -17.58 16.27
CA GLU A 223 5.33 -18.64 17.00
C GLU A 223 5.72 -18.65 18.48
N MET A 224 7.03 -18.53 18.78
CA MET A 224 7.50 -18.43 20.18
C MET A 224 6.89 -17.23 20.92
N LEU A 225 6.68 -16.09 20.26
CA LEU A 225 6.12 -14.90 20.92
C LEU A 225 4.59 -14.97 21.00
N TYR A 226 3.93 -15.18 19.85
CA TYR A 226 2.48 -15.01 19.74
C TYR A 226 1.66 -16.19 20.27
N THR A 227 2.26 -17.34 20.58
CA THR A 227 1.59 -18.44 21.28
C THR A 227 1.63 -18.31 22.82
N GLN A 228 2.41 -17.36 23.36
CA GLN A 228 2.46 -17.13 24.80
C GLN A 228 1.10 -16.68 25.35
N ALA A 229 0.77 -17.12 26.56
CA ALA A 229 -0.48 -16.78 27.24
C ALA A 229 -0.74 -15.26 27.33
N MET A 230 0.32 -14.47 27.55
CA MET A 230 0.24 -13.00 27.57
C MET A 230 -0.24 -12.43 26.22
N MET A 231 0.31 -12.93 25.11
CA MET A 231 -0.08 -12.44 23.77
C MET A 231 -1.48 -12.91 23.39
N GLN A 232 -1.84 -14.15 23.74
CA GLN A 232 -3.21 -14.65 23.56
C GLN A 232 -4.21 -13.84 24.41
N GLY A 233 -3.84 -13.46 25.65
CA GLY A 233 -4.64 -12.58 26.49
C GLY A 233 -4.88 -11.21 25.84
N LYS A 234 -3.81 -10.55 25.35
CA LYS A 234 -3.92 -9.26 24.62
C LYS A 234 -4.78 -9.38 23.37
N LEU A 235 -4.64 -10.48 22.61
CA LEU A 235 -5.44 -10.71 21.40
C LEU A 235 -6.93 -10.82 21.72
N ILE A 236 -7.26 -11.57 22.77
CA ILE A 236 -8.67 -11.74 23.21
C ILE A 236 -9.23 -10.41 23.73
N GLU A 237 -8.49 -9.69 24.58
CA GLU A 237 -8.90 -8.37 25.08
C GLU A 237 -9.20 -7.41 23.91
N ALA A 238 -8.28 -7.30 22.96
CA ALA A 238 -8.46 -6.45 21.78
C ALA A 238 -9.66 -6.89 20.90
N TYR A 239 -9.89 -8.20 20.77
CA TYR A 239 -11.06 -8.70 20.05
C TYR A 239 -12.36 -8.40 20.79
N GLU A 240 -12.40 -8.63 22.11
CA GLU A 240 -13.60 -8.36 22.93
C GLU A 240 -13.99 -6.88 22.91
N GLU A 241 -13.01 -5.98 22.85
CA GLU A 241 -13.22 -4.53 22.77
C GLU A 241 -13.63 -4.06 21.37
N LEU A 242 -12.95 -4.54 20.32
CA LEU A 242 -13.01 -3.93 18.99
C LEU A 242 -13.63 -4.82 17.91
N GLY A 243 -13.59 -6.14 18.07
CA GLY A 243 -13.98 -7.13 17.08
C GLY A 243 -15.23 -7.95 17.42
N LYS A 244 -15.65 -8.00 18.67
CA LYS A 244 -16.80 -8.82 19.11
C LYS A 244 -18.09 -8.39 18.44
N GLY A 245 -18.80 -9.35 17.82
CA GLY A 245 -20.02 -9.08 17.05
C GLY A 245 -19.77 -8.53 15.64
N LYS A 246 -18.49 -8.43 15.20
CA LYS A 246 -18.07 -7.95 13.88
C LYS A 246 -17.35 -9.06 13.12
N LYS A 247 -17.55 -9.10 11.81
CA LYS A 247 -16.79 -10.01 10.93
C LYS A 247 -15.31 -9.66 10.99
N THR A 248 -14.47 -10.59 11.47
CA THR A 248 -13.08 -10.33 11.83
C THR A 248 -12.10 -11.23 11.10
N LEU A 249 -11.05 -10.64 10.51
CA LEU A 249 -9.88 -11.37 9.98
C LEU A 249 -8.69 -11.21 10.91
N ILE A 250 -8.06 -12.32 11.30
CA ILE A 250 -6.82 -12.35 12.09
C ILE A 250 -5.69 -12.89 11.22
N PHE A 251 -4.66 -12.07 11.02
CA PHE A 251 -3.47 -12.42 10.26
C PHE A 251 -2.34 -12.85 11.18
N ASN A 252 -1.87 -14.09 11.04
CA ASN A 252 -0.77 -14.67 11.79
C ASN A 252 0.45 -14.90 10.88
N ALA A 253 1.63 -15.03 11.50
CA ALA A 253 2.87 -15.33 10.76
C ALA A 253 3.07 -16.84 10.50
N GLY A 254 2.59 -17.70 11.39
CA GLY A 254 2.79 -19.14 11.36
C GLY A 254 1.52 -19.95 11.60
N ILE A 255 1.55 -21.19 11.14
CA ILE A 255 0.41 -22.14 11.25
C ILE A 255 0.11 -22.46 12.72
N LEU A 256 1.15 -22.67 13.53
CA LEU A 256 0.98 -22.95 14.96
C LEU A 256 0.26 -21.80 15.67
N THR A 257 0.67 -20.56 15.42
CA THR A 257 -0.02 -19.40 15.99
C THR A 257 -1.49 -19.36 15.59
N SER A 258 -1.79 -19.59 14.30
CA SER A 258 -3.19 -19.58 13.81
C SER A 258 -4.05 -20.65 14.46
N ARG A 259 -3.49 -21.84 14.72
CA ARG A 259 -4.18 -22.95 15.41
C ARG A 259 -4.41 -22.61 16.90
N VAL A 260 -3.41 -22.05 17.57
CA VAL A 260 -3.55 -21.62 18.97
C VAL A 260 -4.63 -20.53 19.09
N VAL A 261 -4.66 -19.57 18.18
CA VAL A 261 -5.73 -18.56 18.12
C VAL A 261 -7.09 -19.22 17.94
N TYR A 262 -7.22 -20.15 16.99
CA TYR A 262 -8.46 -20.90 16.77
C TYR A 262 -8.94 -21.60 18.04
N GLU A 263 -8.07 -22.36 18.73
CA GLU A 263 -8.44 -23.08 19.95
C GLU A 263 -8.81 -22.12 21.09
N THR A 264 -8.08 -21.00 21.24
CA THR A 264 -8.35 -19.99 22.26
C THR A 264 -9.74 -19.35 22.07
N PHE A 265 -10.08 -18.99 20.83
CA PHE A 265 -11.38 -18.40 20.52
C PHE A 265 -12.52 -19.41 20.66
N LYS A 266 -12.30 -20.65 20.21
CA LYS A 266 -13.26 -21.75 20.32
C LYS A 266 -13.59 -22.06 21.79
N GLN A 267 -12.59 -22.11 22.67
CA GLN A 267 -12.78 -22.33 24.12
C GLN A 267 -13.62 -21.23 24.77
N LYS A 268 -13.54 -20.02 24.25
CA LYS A 268 -14.37 -18.88 24.70
C LYS A 268 -15.76 -18.84 24.02
N GLY A 269 -16.09 -19.78 23.15
CA GLY A 269 -17.38 -19.89 22.50
C GLY A 269 -17.59 -18.91 21.31
N TYR A 270 -16.53 -18.30 20.77
CA TYR A 270 -16.64 -17.44 19.59
C TYR A 270 -16.75 -18.24 18.30
N PRO A 271 -17.53 -17.77 17.30
CA PRO A 271 -17.63 -18.41 15.98
C PRO A 271 -16.32 -18.21 15.21
N VAL A 272 -15.44 -19.20 15.27
CA VAL A 272 -14.10 -19.12 14.69
C VAL A 272 -13.80 -20.30 13.78
N ARG A 273 -13.11 -20.03 12.68
CA ARG A 273 -12.38 -21.04 11.88
C ARG A 273 -10.95 -20.56 11.63
N HIS A 274 -10.08 -21.49 11.26
CA HIS A 274 -8.75 -21.13 10.78
C HIS A 274 -8.52 -21.65 9.36
N LEU A 275 -7.57 -21.02 8.66
CA LEU A 275 -7.23 -21.40 7.29
C LEU A 275 -5.73 -21.20 7.04
N ASP A 276 -5.05 -22.26 6.57
CA ASP A 276 -3.65 -22.23 6.20
C ASP A 276 -3.38 -23.02 4.88
N SER A 277 -2.13 -23.09 4.46
CA SER A 277 -1.72 -23.72 3.20
C SER A 277 -1.84 -25.26 3.18
N THR A 278 -2.12 -25.89 4.30
CA THR A 278 -2.27 -27.36 4.40
C THR A 278 -3.68 -27.83 4.06
N PHE A 279 -4.64 -26.90 3.97
CA PHE A 279 -6.03 -27.20 3.63
C PHE A 279 -6.18 -27.60 2.16
N SER A 280 -6.97 -28.64 1.91
CA SER A 280 -7.40 -29.01 0.57
C SER A 280 -8.27 -27.90 -0.05
N GLU A 281 -8.42 -27.90 -1.37
CA GLU A 281 -9.27 -26.90 -2.07
C GLU A 281 -10.70 -26.96 -1.55
N ARG A 282 -11.25 -28.14 -1.29
CA ARG A 282 -12.60 -28.32 -0.75
C ARG A 282 -12.75 -27.71 0.65
N GLU A 283 -11.85 -28.02 1.58
CA GLU A 283 -11.88 -27.46 2.94
C GLU A 283 -11.73 -25.95 2.93
N ARG A 284 -10.91 -25.44 2.01
CA ARG A 284 -10.75 -24.00 1.80
C ARG A 284 -12.04 -23.33 1.35
N VAL A 285 -12.73 -23.88 0.36
CA VAL A 285 -14.01 -23.39 -0.13
C VAL A 285 -15.05 -23.43 0.99
N GLU A 286 -15.20 -24.55 1.69
CA GLU A 286 -16.14 -24.70 2.81
C GLU A 286 -15.85 -23.70 3.97
N THR A 287 -14.57 -23.40 4.24
CA THR A 287 -14.18 -22.44 5.28
C THR A 287 -14.51 -21.02 4.88
N LEU A 288 -14.25 -20.65 3.62
CA LEU A 288 -14.54 -19.32 3.10
C LEU A 288 -16.05 -19.07 2.95
N GLU A 289 -16.81 -20.08 2.54
CA GLU A 289 -18.28 -20.01 2.48
C GLU A 289 -18.87 -19.85 3.88
N TRP A 290 -18.39 -20.62 4.85
CA TRP A 290 -18.80 -20.44 6.24
C TRP A 290 -18.52 -19.00 6.72
N PHE A 291 -17.34 -18.45 6.43
CA PHE A 291 -17.00 -17.10 6.85
C PHE A 291 -17.89 -16.04 6.20
N ARG A 292 -18.23 -16.19 4.91
CA ARG A 292 -19.18 -15.31 4.21
C ARG A 292 -20.55 -15.32 4.85
N ASN A 293 -21.03 -16.52 5.22
CA ASN A 293 -22.39 -16.72 5.76
C ASN A 293 -22.50 -16.47 7.27
N THR A 294 -21.39 -16.25 7.99
CA THR A 294 -21.40 -16.00 9.43
C THR A 294 -21.13 -14.52 9.68
N LYS A 295 -22.17 -13.82 10.18
CA LYS A 295 -22.17 -12.35 10.36
C LYS A 295 -21.01 -11.84 11.25
N ASP A 296 -20.77 -12.51 12.37
CA ASP A 296 -19.73 -12.19 13.35
C ASP A 296 -18.58 -13.22 13.34
N GLY A 297 -18.40 -13.90 12.21
CA GLY A 297 -17.39 -14.92 12.03
C GLY A 297 -15.98 -14.38 12.20
N VAL A 298 -15.15 -15.16 12.88
CA VAL A 298 -13.71 -14.88 13.03
C VAL A 298 -12.94 -15.87 12.16
N LEU A 299 -12.10 -15.37 11.27
CA LEU A 299 -11.23 -16.21 10.45
C LEU A 299 -9.77 -15.93 10.78
N SER A 300 -9.14 -16.90 11.44
CA SER A 300 -7.70 -16.90 11.71
C SER A 300 -6.94 -17.47 10.52
N SER A 301 -5.98 -16.73 9.96
CA SER A 301 -5.29 -17.15 8.72
C SER A 301 -3.80 -16.90 8.73
N VAL A 302 -3.10 -17.63 7.84
CA VAL A 302 -1.67 -17.48 7.56
C VAL A 302 -1.49 -17.20 6.07
N SER A 303 -1.16 -15.95 5.73
CA SER A 303 -0.74 -15.48 4.39
C SER A 303 -1.66 -15.79 3.18
N ILE A 304 -2.64 -16.68 3.29
CA ILE A 304 -3.47 -17.12 2.16
C ILE A 304 -4.47 -16.03 1.74
N LEU A 305 -4.98 -15.27 2.70
CA LEU A 305 -6.02 -14.26 2.47
C LEU A 305 -5.47 -12.88 2.13
N THR A 306 -4.15 -12.74 2.02
CA THR A 306 -3.51 -11.45 1.66
C THR A 306 -3.74 -11.05 0.21
N THR A 307 -3.97 -12.04 -0.67
CA THR A 307 -4.25 -11.82 -2.10
C THR A 307 -5.41 -12.70 -2.57
N GLY A 308 -6.24 -12.20 -3.48
CA GLY A 308 -7.32 -12.99 -4.12
C GLY A 308 -8.55 -13.27 -3.27
N PHE A 309 -8.60 -12.83 -2.01
CA PHE A 309 -9.78 -12.95 -1.15
C PHE A 309 -10.54 -11.63 -1.11
N ASP A 310 -11.81 -11.66 -1.43
CA ASP A 310 -12.71 -10.50 -1.37
C ASP A 310 -13.94 -10.81 -0.51
N GLU A 311 -14.03 -10.14 0.63
CA GLU A 311 -15.14 -10.21 1.58
C GLU A 311 -15.44 -8.80 2.08
N PRO A 312 -16.42 -8.11 1.47
CA PRO A 312 -16.71 -6.71 1.77
C PRO A 312 -17.18 -6.45 3.21
N GLU A 313 -17.76 -7.47 3.86
CA GLU A 313 -18.34 -7.33 5.20
C GLU A 313 -17.30 -7.36 6.34
N VAL A 314 -16.00 -7.54 6.04
CA VAL A 314 -14.96 -7.53 7.07
C VAL A 314 -14.89 -6.15 7.74
N GLU A 315 -15.20 -6.10 9.03
CA GLU A 315 -15.24 -4.86 9.84
C GLU A 315 -14.03 -4.71 10.76
N THR A 316 -13.30 -5.81 11.04
CA THR A 316 -12.11 -5.77 11.89
C THR A 316 -10.98 -6.59 11.29
N ILE A 317 -9.81 -5.99 11.20
CA ILE A 317 -8.53 -6.62 10.83
C ILE A 317 -7.65 -6.66 12.07
N ILE A 318 -7.20 -7.85 12.47
CA ILE A 318 -6.22 -7.99 13.55
C ILE A 318 -4.88 -8.46 12.98
N LEU A 319 -3.86 -7.64 13.13
CA LEU A 319 -2.48 -7.94 12.74
C LEU A 319 -1.79 -8.64 13.93
N ASN A 320 -2.04 -9.95 14.10
CA ASN A 320 -1.40 -10.78 15.10
C ASN A 320 -0.04 -11.26 14.64
N ARG A 321 0.72 -10.33 14.06
CA ARG A 321 2.08 -10.51 13.57
C ARG A 321 2.79 -9.18 13.38
N ALA A 322 4.11 -9.18 13.57
CA ALA A 322 4.96 -8.13 13.08
C ALA A 322 5.41 -8.44 11.63
N THR A 323 5.66 -7.43 10.81
CA THR A 323 6.25 -7.60 9.49
C THR A 323 7.22 -6.47 9.16
N LYS A 324 8.22 -6.77 8.33
CA LYS A 324 9.13 -5.80 7.72
C LYS A 324 8.72 -5.50 6.26
N SER A 325 7.64 -6.11 5.78
CA SER A 325 7.12 -5.94 4.43
C SER A 325 5.98 -4.91 4.40
N LEU A 326 6.25 -3.73 3.82
CA LEU A 326 5.24 -2.70 3.55
C LEU A 326 4.10 -3.25 2.68
N THR A 327 4.46 -4.05 1.67
CA THR A 327 3.49 -4.68 0.76
C THR A 327 2.51 -5.57 1.54
N LEU A 328 3.04 -6.43 2.42
CA LEU A 328 2.20 -7.31 3.22
C LEU A 328 1.30 -6.53 4.19
N TYR A 329 1.83 -5.47 4.82
CA TYR A 329 1.07 -4.58 5.68
C TYR A 329 -0.14 -3.98 4.95
N HIS A 330 0.08 -3.39 3.78
CA HIS A 330 -1.00 -2.82 2.96
C HIS A 330 -1.99 -3.86 2.44
N GLN A 331 -1.51 -5.05 2.07
CA GLN A 331 -2.38 -6.14 1.59
C GLN A 331 -3.30 -6.67 2.70
N MET A 332 -2.79 -6.85 3.92
CA MET A 332 -3.59 -7.31 5.06
C MET A 332 -4.70 -6.32 5.40
N ILE A 333 -4.35 -5.05 5.57
CA ILE A 333 -5.32 -4.01 5.96
C ILE A 333 -6.32 -3.74 4.85
N GLY A 334 -5.88 -3.76 3.60
CA GLY A 334 -6.75 -3.56 2.45
C GLY A 334 -7.92 -4.55 2.33
N ARG A 335 -7.90 -5.68 3.08
CA ARG A 335 -9.04 -6.61 3.14
C ARG A 335 -10.25 -6.04 3.88
N GLY A 336 -10.05 -5.09 4.79
CA GLY A 336 -11.14 -4.42 5.51
C GLY A 336 -11.69 -3.17 4.81
N SER A 337 -11.04 -2.69 3.74
CA SER A 337 -11.30 -1.37 3.17
C SER A 337 -12.52 -1.26 2.24
N ARG A 338 -13.23 -2.35 1.96
CA ARG A 338 -14.40 -2.34 1.08
C ARG A 338 -15.55 -1.54 1.68
N VAL A 339 -16.15 -0.66 0.89
CA VAL A 339 -17.32 0.15 1.27
C VAL A 339 -18.61 -0.63 1.04
N LEU A 340 -19.49 -0.57 2.03
CA LEU A 340 -20.89 -1.01 1.92
C LEU A 340 -21.80 0.14 2.36
N PRO A 341 -23.08 0.12 2.03
CA PRO A 341 -24.03 1.18 2.41
C PRO A 341 -23.99 1.52 3.92
N ASN A 342 -23.85 0.49 4.75
CA ASN A 342 -23.80 0.56 6.22
C ASN A 342 -22.40 0.47 6.82
N LYS A 343 -21.33 0.43 5.99
CA LYS A 343 -19.93 0.31 6.43
C LYS A 343 -19.09 1.40 5.79
N LYS A 344 -18.68 2.39 6.59
CA LYS A 344 -17.81 3.51 6.17
C LYS A 344 -16.43 3.47 6.83
N THR A 345 -16.33 2.76 7.95
CA THR A 345 -15.10 2.58 8.72
C THR A 345 -14.85 1.11 9.01
N PHE A 346 -13.64 0.75 9.37
CA PHE A 346 -13.28 -0.57 9.88
C PHE A 346 -12.14 -0.47 10.89
N ASN A 347 -12.04 -1.43 11.79
CA ASN A 347 -11.03 -1.44 12.83
C ASN A 347 -9.75 -2.16 12.35
N ILE A 348 -8.60 -1.60 12.69
CA ILE A 348 -7.26 -2.17 12.49
C ILE A 348 -6.64 -2.34 13.86
N VAL A 349 -6.54 -3.56 14.33
CA VAL A 349 -5.89 -3.90 15.61
C VAL A 349 -4.45 -4.32 15.31
N ASP A 350 -3.48 -3.56 15.79
CA ASP A 350 -2.07 -3.82 15.53
C ASP A 350 -1.35 -4.37 16.77
N LEU A 351 -1.14 -5.68 16.78
CA LEU A 351 -0.38 -6.41 17.81
C LEU A 351 1.09 -6.66 17.38
N GLY A 352 1.57 -6.01 16.32
CA GLY A 352 2.90 -6.20 15.75
C GLY A 352 3.72 -4.93 15.63
N ASN A 353 3.27 -3.81 16.23
CA ASN A 353 3.88 -2.48 16.08
C ASN A 353 4.11 -2.10 14.60
N ASN A 354 3.26 -2.58 13.69
CA ASN A 354 3.41 -2.35 12.26
C ASN A 354 3.09 -0.90 11.89
N SER A 355 2.08 -0.31 12.52
CA SER A 355 1.71 1.10 12.33
C SER A 355 2.80 2.06 12.83
N ARG A 356 3.53 1.68 13.88
CA ARG A 356 4.75 2.42 14.31
C ARG A 356 5.86 2.34 13.26
N ARG A 357 5.99 1.18 12.59
CA ARG A 357 7.02 0.96 11.56
C ARG A 357 6.67 1.60 10.22
N PHE A 358 5.41 1.53 9.79
CA PHE A 358 4.97 1.90 8.44
C PHE A 358 4.09 3.15 8.38
N ASN A 359 3.77 3.79 9.49
CA ASN A 359 2.70 4.77 9.69
C ASN A 359 1.29 4.15 9.57
N LEU A 360 0.27 4.99 9.77
CA LEU A 360 -1.11 4.59 9.56
C LEU A 360 -1.31 4.16 8.10
N TRP A 361 -2.20 3.21 7.87
CA TRP A 361 -2.45 2.63 6.55
C TRP A 361 -2.82 3.68 5.48
N GLN A 362 -3.60 4.68 5.84
CA GLN A 362 -3.99 5.78 4.94
C GLN A 362 -2.92 6.86 4.77
N TYR A 363 -1.81 6.76 5.47
CA TYR A 363 -0.74 7.74 5.35
C TYR A 363 -0.15 7.73 3.94
N PRO A 364 -0.04 8.89 3.28
CA PRO A 364 0.44 8.95 1.92
C PRO A 364 1.92 8.56 1.81
N ILE A 365 2.22 7.81 0.77
CA ILE A 365 3.58 7.37 0.44
C ILE A 365 3.95 7.97 -0.91
N ASP A 366 5.14 8.53 -1.01
CA ASP A 366 5.70 8.94 -2.29
C ASP A 366 6.18 7.71 -3.08
N TRP A 367 5.24 7.10 -3.79
CA TRP A 367 5.51 5.92 -4.59
C TRP A 367 6.51 6.14 -5.72
N LYS A 368 6.63 7.38 -6.24
CA LYS A 368 7.63 7.70 -7.26
C LYS A 368 9.03 7.62 -6.68
N HIS A 369 9.22 8.18 -5.48
CA HIS A 369 10.50 8.06 -4.77
C HIS A 369 10.81 6.61 -4.40
N VAL A 370 9.85 5.86 -3.86
CA VAL A 370 10.00 4.43 -3.55
C VAL A 370 10.38 3.60 -4.78
N PHE A 371 9.81 3.89 -5.93
CA PHE A 371 10.10 3.19 -7.18
C PHE A 371 11.54 3.44 -7.67
N VAL A 372 11.99 4.71 -7.66
CA VAL A 372 13.32 5.11 -8.17
C VAL A 372 14.43 4.77 -7.19
N ALA A 373 14.18 4.89 -5.89
CA ALA A 373 15.18 4.70 -4.84
C ALA A 373 14.71 3.78 -3.69
N PRO A 374 14.30 2.52 -3.99
CA PRO A 374 13.73 1.62 -2.99
C PRO A 374 14.68 1.30 -1.83
N HIS A 375 16.00 1.32 -2.06
CA HIS A 375 17.01 1.09 -1.03
C HIS A 375 17.02 2.20 0.02
N LEU A 376 16.92 3.46 -0.39
CA LEU A 376 16.85 4.59 0.55
C LEU A 376 15.59 4.48 1.43
N TYR A 377 14.44 4.20 0.82
CA TYR A 377 13.20 4.00 1.55
C TYR A 377 13.29 2.88 2.58
N LEU A 378 13.89 1.73 2.20
CA LEU A 378 14.04 0.58 3.08
C LEU A 378 15.07 0.82 4.19
N GLU A 379 16.21 1.43 3.88
CA GLU A 379 17.27 1.72 4.85
C GLU A 379 16.82 2.71 5.92
N HIS A 380 16.12 3.75 5.53
CA HIS A 380 15.64 4.77 6.46
C HIS A 380 14.56 4.24 7.41
N ARG A 381 13.73 3.31 6.95
CA ARG A 381 12.71 2.67 7.80
C ARG A 381 13.23 1.56 8.71
N TYR A 382 14.39 0.99 8.41
CA TYR A 382 14.99 -0.10 9.21
C TYR A 382 16.08 0.36 10.19
N LYS A 383 16.56 1.59 10.09
CA LYS A 383 17.41 2.18 11.13
C LYS A 383 16.49 2.66 12.25
N ASP A 384 16.05 1.69 13.00
CA ASP A 384 15.13 1.79 14.11
C ASP A 384 15.76 2.54 15.27
N GLU A 385 15.40 3.78 15.39
CA GLU A 385 15.34 4.48 16.68
C GLU A 385 14.51 5.75 16.57
N TRP A 386 13.62 5.82 15.55
CA TRP A 386 12.57 6.82 15.59
C TRP A 386 11.50 6.31 16.54
N ASN A 387 11.63 6.62 17.82
CA ASN A 387 10.50 6.65 18.71
C ASN A 387 9.45 7.55 18.08
N TYR A 388 8.44 6.93 17.46
CA TYR A 388 7.16 7.58 17.24
C TYR A 388 6.47 7.67 18.60
N GLU A 389 7.02 8.40 19.52
CA GLU A 389 6.21 9.10 20.46
C GLU A 389 5.29 9.96 19.58
N LEU A 390 4.00 9.87 19.79
CA LEU A 390 3.04 10.89 19.41
C LEU A 390 3.56 12.17 20.07
N GLU A 391 4.53 12.82 19.38
CA GLU A 391 4.99 14.13 19.79
C GLU A 391 3.76 15.02 19.62
N ASN A 392 3.24 15.43 20.73
CA ASN A 392 2.29 16.54 20.81
C ASN A 392 2.77 17.63 19.85
N ASP A 393 1.85 18.27 19.15
CA ASP A 393 2.17 19.45 18.36
C ASP A 393 3.02 20.37 19.21
N TYR A 394 4.12 20.90 18.63
CA TYR A 394 4.99 21.82 19.36
C TYR A 394 4.15 22.99 19.83
N ASP A 395 3.92 23.05 21.13
CA ASP A 395 3.28 24.18 21.77
C ASP A 395 4.36 25.11 22.32
N MET A 396 4.53 26.24 21.62
CA MET A 396 5.48 27.27 22.05
C MET A 396 5.13 27.72 23.47
N PRO A 397 6.08 27.76 24.41
CA PRO A 397 5.84 28.23 25.77
C PRO A 397 5.15 29.62 25.79
N PRO A 398 4.19 29.85 26.69
CA PRO A 398 3.46 31.10 26.76
C PRO A 398 4.36 32.35 26.83
N GLU A 399 5.44 32.26 27.58
CA GLU A 399 6.46 33.32 27.76
C GLU A 399 7.16 33.68 26.44
N ILE A 400 7.35 32.68 25.53
CA ILE A 400 7.92 32.93 24.21
C ILE A 400 6.83 33.49 23.27
N LYS A 401 5.57 33.00 23.35
CA LYS A 401 4.46 33.51 22.55
C LYS A 401 4.25 35.00 22.74
N GLU A 402 4.39 35.48 23.98
CA GLU A 402 4.26 36.93 24.34
C GLU A 402 5.31 37.83 23.65
N ARG A 403 6.44 37.27 23.19
CA ARG A 403 7.46 38.01 22.44
C ARG A 403 7.16 38.14 20.94
N PHE A 404 6.09 37.47 20.44
CA PHE A 404 5.70 37.45 19.04
C PHE A 404 4.25 37.94 18.82
N LEU A 405 3.80 38.95 19.54
CA LEU A 405 2.42 39.45 19.53
C LEU A 405 1.98 40.03 18.19
N ASN A 406 2.90 40.53 17.38
CA ASN A 406 2.62 41.11 16.07
C ASN A 406 2.59 40.08 14.93
N SER A 407 2.73 38.81 15.25
CA SER A 407 2.73 37.72 14.25
C SER A 407 1.34 37.12 14.08
N SER A 408 1.05 36.58 12.89
CA SER A 408 -0.21 35.87 12.68
C SER A 408 -0.30 34.64 13.60
N ALA A 409 -1.46 34.46 14.22
CA ALA A 409 -1.72 33.32 15.14
C ALA A 409 -1.81 31.93 14.42
N GLN A 410 -1.63 31.92 13.10
CA GLN A 410 -1.80 30.68 12.32
C GLN A 410 -0.61 29.75 12.53
N ALA A 411 -0.86 28.55 13.06
CA ALA A 411 0.15 27.52 13.25
C ALA A 411 0.74 27.07 11.91
N PHE A 412 2.06 26.99 11.82
CA PHE A 412 2.76 26.42 10.66
C PHE A 412 2.84 24.89 10.78
N ILE A 413 1.87 24.20 10.17
CA ILE A 413 1.82 22.73 10.21
C ILE A 413 2.61 22.16 9.02
N VAL A 414 3.83 21.70 9.30
CA VAL A 414 4.78 21.19 8.30
C VAL A 414 4.16 20.07 7.45
N ARG A 415 3.45 19.16 8.08
CA ARG A 415 2.81 18.02 7.41
C ARG A 415 1.77 18.46 6.38
N GLU A 416 0.92 19.43 6.72
CA GLU A 416 -0.10 19.94 5.80
C GLU A 416 0.55 20.66 4.61
N ARG A 417 1.58 21.47 4.85
CA ARG A 417 2.36 22.15 3.81
C ARG A 417 3.07 21.15 2.88
N TYR A 418 3.64 20.10 3.45
CA TYR A 418 4.27 19.01 2.68
C TYR A 418 3.25 18.31 1.77
N MET A 419 2.09 17.96 2.29
CA MET A 419 1.01 17.37 1.52
C MET A 419 0.50 18.26 0.40
N LEU A 420 0.38 19.57 0.70
CA LEU A 420 -0.02 20.57 -0.29
C LEU A 420 1.02 20.69 -1.42
N ALA A 421 2.31 20.69 -1.08
CA ALA A 421 3.41 20.71 -2.07
C ALA A 421 3.35 19.50 -3.00
N LEU A 422 3.15 18.29 -2.45
CA LEU A 422 2.99 17.07 -3.24
C LEU A 422 1.79 17.14 -4.19
N ARG A 423 0.62 17.57 -3.68
CA ARG A 423 -0.60 17.71 -4.49
C ARG A 423 -0.43 18.70 -5.65
N LYS A 424 0.34 19.77 -5.44
CA LYS A 424 0.62 20.78 -6.45
C LYS A 424 1.81 20.43 -7.36
N GLY A 425 2.46 19.29 -7.18
CA GLY A 425 3.65 18.90 -7.93
C GLY A 425 4.87 19.78 -7.70
N LEU A 426 4.93 20.48 -6.55
CA LEU A 426 6.05 21.34 -6.17
C LEU A 426 7.19 20.50 -5.56
N LYS A 427 8.41 21.05 -5.59
CA LYS A 427 9.54 20.44 -4.86
C LYS A 427 9.23 20.49 -3.37
N THR A 428 9.40 19.38 -2.65
CA THR A 428 9.11 19.30 -1.22
C THR A 428 9.97 20.25 -0.38
N GLN A 429 11.14 20.64 -0.89
CA GLN A 429 12.01 21.64 -0.29
C GLN A 429 11.33 23.00 -0.07
N THR A 430 10.31 23.35 -0.86
CA THR A 430 9.54 24.58 -0.70
C THR A 430 8.91 24.72 0.70
N VAL A 431 8.65 23.58 1.37
CA VAL A 431 8.11 23.57 2.75
C VAL A 431 9.10 24.19 3.74
N LEU A 432 10.40 23.88 3.59
CA LEU A 432 11.42 24.49 4.44
C LEU A 432 11.65 25.96 4.07
N ASP A 433 11.55 26.31 2.80
CA ASP A 433 11.67 27.68 2.35
C ASP A 433 10.49 28.53 2.87
N ASP A 434 9.25 28.02 2.79
CA ASP A 434 8.07 28.66 3.38
C ASP A 434 8.17 28.78 4.91
N SER A 435 8.73 27.77 5.59
CA SER A 435 8.94 27.82 7.04
C SER A 435 9.98 28.87 7.42
N LEU A 436 11.02 29.01 6.61
CA LEU A 436 12.05 30.03 6.81
C LEU A 436 11.49 31.45 6.64
N GLU A 437 10.61 31.64 5.63
CA GLU A 437 9.88 32.90 5.44
C GLU A 437 9.00 33.23 6.65
N ASP A 438 8.27 32.23 7.18
CA ASP A 438 7.40 32.41 8.35
C ASP A 438 8.21 32.82 9.59
N HIS A 439 9.33 32.14 9.88
CA HIS A 439 10.21 32.53 10.99
C HIS A 439 10.84 33.90 10.79
N PHE A 440 11.26 34.23 9.55
CA PHE A 440 11.82 35.54 9.24
C PHE A 440 10.78 36.66 9.42
N ALA A 441 9.56 36.47 8.94
CA ALA A 441 8.46 37.43 9.11
C ALA A 441 8.16 37.67 10.60
N ARG A 442 8.05 36.60 11.39
CA ARG A 442 7.84 36.72 12.84
C ARG A 442 8.92 37.54 13.53
N ILE A 443 10.20 37.30 13.21
CA ILE A 443 11.31 38.05 13.79
C ILE A 443 11.23 39.53 13.33
N LYS A 444 11.06 39.74 12.02
CA LYS A 444 10.98 41.11 11.46
C LYS A 444 9.85 41.93 12.06
N ASP A 445 8.67 41.34 12.26
CA ASP A 445 7.48 42.04 12.72
C ASP A 445 7.51 42.34 14.24
N ASN A 446 8.42 41.71 15.00
CA ASN A 446 8.52 41.84 16.45
C ASN A 446 9.86 42.41 16.98
N ALA A 447 10.88 42.54 16.16
CA ALA A 447 12.17 43.09 16.54
C ALA A 447 12.28 44.56 16.17
N ALA A 448 12.69 45.38 17.10
CA ALA A 448 12.95 46.83 16.87
C ALA A 448 14.35 47.07 16.27
N ASP A 449 15.31 46.20 16.56
CA ASP A 449 16.69 46.32 16.09
C ASP A 449 17.35 44.95 15.88
N PHE A 450 18.58 44.95 15.40
CA PHE A 450 19.37 43.73 15.16
C PHE A 450 19.62 42.91 16.42
N SER A 451 19.84 43.57 17.58
CA SER A 451 20.10 42.86 18.83
C SER A 451 18.87 42.06 19.27
N GLU A 452 17.72 42.70 19.22
CA GLU A 452 16.43 42.08 19.55
C GLU A 452 16.10 40.96 18.53
N ALA A 453 16.38 41.17 17.23
CA ALA A 453 16.18 40.16 16.21
C ALA A 453 17.01 38.89 16.48
N ILE A 454 18.22 39.00 17.00
CA ILE A 454 19.06 37.85 17.39
C ILE A 454 18.51 37.18 18.65
N GLU A 455 17.98 37.91 19.61
CA GLU A 455 17.29 37.34 20.77
C GLU A 455 16.07 36.48 20.31
N LEU A 456 15.21 37.08 19.49
CA LEU A 456 14.02 36.38 18.94
C LEU A 456 14.40 35.15 18.10
N PHE A 457 15.46 35.25 17.30
CA PHE A 457 16.00 34.10 16.58
C PHE A 457 16.39 32.95 17.54
N ASN A 458 17.06 33.25 18.64
CA ASN A 458 17.45 32.23 19.61
C ASN A 458 16.23 31.59 20.30
N LEU A 459 15.19 32.36 20.60
CA LEU A 459 13.95 31.86 21.18
C LEU A 459 13.19 30.88 20.24
N LEU A 460 13.33 31.05 18.93
CA LEU A 460 12.74 30.14 17.94
C LEU A 460 13.53 28.86 17.68
N SER A 461 14.68 28.67 18.33
CA SER A 461 15.60 27.55 18.06
C SER A 461 14.93 26.17 18.18
N GLU A 462 14.11 25.95 19.19
CA GLU A 462 13.40 24.68 19.41
C GLU A 462 12.27 24.49 18.38
N GLU A 463 11.53 25.55 18.02
CA GLU A 463 10.52 25.49 16.97
C GLU A 463 11.15 25.20 15.60
N MET A 464 12.28 25.84 15.27
CA MET A 464 13.05 25.56 14.05
C MET A 464 13.44 24.09 13.97
N LYS A 465 14.05 23.57 15.06
CA LYS A 465 14.44 22.17 15.16
C LYS A 465 13.23 21.23 15.03
N TYR A 466 12.11 21.55 15.69
CA TYR A 466 10.87 20.80 15.57
C TYR A 466 10.38 20.74 14.13
N ARG A 467 10.23 21.91 13.45
CA ARG A 467 9.73 21.98 12.07
C ARG A 467 10.62 21.22 11.09
N ILE A 468 11.94 21.32 11.23
CA ILE A 468 12.90 20.62 10.37
C ILE A 468 12.88 19.12 10.64
N THR A 469 12.70 18.72 11.90
CA THR A 469 12.51 17.31 12.27
C THR A 469 11.23 16.76 11.69
N GLN A 470 10.12 17.49 11.76
CA GLN A 470 8.85 17.10 11.12
C GLN A 470 8.97 17.00 9.59
N TYR A 471 9.67 17.93 8.96
CA TYR A 471 9.99 17.84 7.53
C TYR A 471 10.88 16.64 7.22
N GLY A 472 11.92 16.40 8.01
CA GLY A 472 12.78 15.22 7.91
C GLY A 472 11.98 13.91 8.00
N LYS A 473 10.97 13.86 8.90
CA LYS A 473 10.01 12.73 8.97
C LYS A 473 9.21 12.59 7.68
N CYS A 474 8.71 13.68 7.11
CA CYS A 474 7.94 13.66 5.86
C CYS A 474 8.74 13.12 4.67
N ILE A 475 10.03 13.43 4.58
CA ILE A 475 10.93 12.97 3.50
C ILE A 475 11.75 11.73 3.85
N ASN A 476 11.51 11.11 5.00
CA ASN A 476 12.28 9.98 5.53
C ASN A 476 13.81 10.28 5.61
N SER A 477 14.17 11.45 6.13
CA SER A 477 15.55 11.90 6.28
C SER A 477 16.27 11.13 7.40
N THR A 478 17.58 10.94 7.28
CA THR A 478 18.41 10.42 8.38
C THR A 478 18.59 11.48 9.46
N LYS A 479 18.87 11.05 10.71
CA LYS A 479 19.19 11.96 11.81
C LYS A 479 20.34 12.90 11.43
N ASN A 480 21.44 12.38 10.90
CA ASN A 480 22.60 13.18 10.49
C ASN A 480 22.24 14.22 9.40
N HIS A 481 21.38 13.84 8.44
CA HIS A 481 20.91 14.76 7.42
C HIS A 481 19.96 15.82 8.00
N THR A 482 19.08 15.44 8.91
CA THR A 482 18.19 16.37 9.62
C THR A 482 18.99 17.36 10.48
N ASP A 483 20.00 16.88 11.22
CA ASP A 483 20.89 17.73 12.02
C ASP A 483 21.66 18.70 11.11
N TYR A 484 22.17 18.25 9.98
CA TYR A 484 22.78 19.12 8.97
C TYR A 484 21.80 20.16 8.42
N GLN A 485 20.57 19.75 8.11
CA GLN A 485 19.53 20.70 7.67
C GLN A 485 19.19 21.73 8.73
N CYS A 486 19.18 21.39 10.02
CA CYS A 486 19.01 22.35 11.10
C CYS A 486 20.10 23.43 11.08
N GLN A 487 21.36 23.03 10.89
CA GLN A 487 22.48 23.98 10.81
C GLN A 487 22.39 24.89 9.58
N VAL A 488 22.06 24.30 8.41
CA VAL A 488 21.88 25.06 7.17
C VAL A 488 20.71 26.05 7.27
N TYR A 489 19.60 25.60 7.83
CA TYR A 489 18.41 26.44 8.02
C TYR A 489 18.69 27.63 8.95
N ALA A 490 19.24 27.36 10.12
CA ALA A 490 19.62 28.40 11.09
C ALA A 490 20.59 29.43 10.47
N SER A 491 21.60 28.94 9.72
CA SER A 491 22.56 29.80 9.02
C SER A 491 21.89 30.69 7.96
N LYS A 492 20.96 30.12 7.17
CA LYS A 492 20.20 30.90 6.16
C LYS A 492 19.32 31.96 6.81
N LEU A 493 18.58 31.61 7.88
CA LEU A 493 17.73 32.53 8.59
C LEU A 493 18.53 33.66 9.23
N ARG A 494 19.62 33.32 9.91
CA ARG A 494 20.51 34.32 10.52
C ARG A 494 21.11 35.28 9.48
N ARG A 495 21.56 34.77 8.34
CA ARG A 495 22.08 35.60 7.25
C ARG A 495 21.00 36.55 6.71
N ARG A 496 19.76 36.10 6.60
CA ARG A 496 18.64 36.94 6.16
C ARG A 496 18.30 38.05 7.15
N ILE A 497 18.32 37.72 8.45
CA ILE A 497 18.15 38.73 9.52
C ILE A 497 19.26 39.77 9.43
N MET A 498 20.53 39.34 9.32
CA MET A 498 21.66 40.24 9.18
C MET A 498 21.51 41.19 8.00
N ASN A 499 21.13 40.66 6.85
CA ASN A 499 20.97 41.48 5.63
C ASN A 499 19.84 42.51 5.79
N PHE A 500 18.77 42.16 6.50
CA PHE A 500 17.61 43.07 6.67
C PHE A 500 17.87 44.17 7.69
N PHE A 501 18.53 43.90 8.79
CA PHE A 501 18.81 44.85 9.87
C PHE A 501 20.17 45.55 9.71
N ALA A 502 20.97 45.23 8.70
CA ALA A 502 22.22 45.90 8.35
C ALA A 502 22.03 47.10 7.38
N GLU A 503 20.83 47.18 6.78
CA GLU A 503 20.36 48.35 6.01
C GLU A 503 19.68 49.36 6.95
#